data_361aafbb34d6d8f721f68eaf1fefc776
#
_entry.id   361aafbb34d6d8f721f68eaf1fefc776
#
_cell.length_a   1.000
_cell.length_b   1.000
_cell.length_c   1.000
_cell.angle_alpha   90.00
_cell.angle_beta   90.00
_cell.angle_gamma   90.00
#
_symmetry.space_group_name_H-M   'P 1'
#
loop_
_entity.id
_entity.type
_entity.pdbx_description
1 polymer ?
#
loop_
_entity_poly.entity_id
_entity_poly.type
_entity_poly.pdbx_seq_one_letter_code
_entity_poly.pdbx_strand_id
1 'polypeptide(L)'
;MAIISQSFPRHWNHFLSLEDDLILASRWIDFDQPNYDCYSIELARLLMSCSAEVDVIAKPICRKVAPSARAASINSDRNVIVNEYPRLPDNEVYLFRFGLT
;
A
#
# COMPACT_ATOMS: atom_id res chain seq x y z
N MET A 1 14.51 30.90 8.77
CA MET A 1 14.00 30.01 7.71
C MET A 1 12.49 29.87 7.87
N ALA A 2 11.75 30.19 6.82
CA ALA A 2 10.31 30.02 6.86
C ALA A 2 9.98 28.60 6.46
N ILE A 3 9.23 27.91 7.33
CA ILE A 3 8.71 26.59 7.02
C ILE A 3 7.32 26.78 6.47
N ILE A 4 7.15 26.51 5.17
CA ILE A 4 5.84 26.56 4.53
C ILE A 4 5.20 25.20 4.75
N SER A 5 4.14 25.19 5.57
CA SER A 5 3.32 24.01 5.77
C SER A 5 2.40 23.82 4.58
N GLN A 6 2.60 22.75 3.82
CA GLN A 6 1.67 22.33 2.79
C GLN A 6 0.82 21.19 3.31
N SER A 7 -0.45 21.17 2.90
CA SER A 7 -1.35 20.08 3.24
C SER A 7 -1.06 18.88 2.35
N PHE A 8 -0.33 17.91 2.86
CA PHE A 8 -0.11 16.64 2.18
C PHE A 8 -1.11 15.61 2.70
N PRO A 9 -1.47 14.61 1.88
CA PRO A 9 -2.24 13.48 2.36
C PRO A 9 -1.55 12.82 3.56
N ARG A 10 -2.35 12.44 4.56
CA ARG A 10 -1.85 11.71 5.70
C ARG A 10 -1.20 10.41 5.23
N HIS A 11 -0.11 10.00 5.84
CA HIS A 11 0.64 8.79 5.49
C HIS A 11 1.42 8.85 4.17
N TRP A 12 1.45 10.00 3.49
CA TRP A 12 2.22 10.12 2.25
C TRP A 12 3.70 9.84 2.46
N ASN A 13 4.28 10.39 3.53
CA ASN A 13 5.68 10.15 3.85
C ASN A 13 5.95 8.69 4.19
N HIS A 14 5.00 8.03 4.85
CA HIS A 14 5.12 6.59 5.13
C HIS A 14 5.10 5.77 3.84
N PHE A 15 4.21 6.12 2.91
CA PHE A 15 4.18 5.49 1.59
C PHE A 15 5.52 5.63 0.86
N LEU A 16 6.11 6.84 0.86
CA LEU A 16 7.41 7.07 0.24
C LEU A 16 8.52 6.25 0.92
N SER A 17 8.45 6.10 2.21
CA SER A 17 9.38 5.26 2.98
C SER A 17 9.27 3.79 2.59
N LEU A 18 8.06 3.27 2.42
CA LEU A 18 7.83 1.90 1.96
C LEU A 18 8.33 1.70 0.53
N GLU A 19 8.16 2.69 -0.33
CA GLU A 19 8.70 2.67 -1.69
C GLU A 19 10.22 2.60 -1.67
N ASP A 20 10.88 3.38 -0.83
CA ASP A 20 12.33 3.34 -0.65
C ASP A 20 12.79 1.98 -0.14
N ASP A 21 12.06 1.38 0.78
CA ASP A 21 12.37 0.04 1.29
C ASP A 21 12.26 -1.02 0.20
N LEU A 22 11.27 -0.90 -0.68
CA LEU A 22 11.13 -1.79 -1.83
C LEU A 22 12.29 -1.64 -2.80
N ILE A 23 12.71 -0.40 -3.07
CA ILE A 23 13.88 -0.11 -3.90
C ILE A 23 15.14 -0.73 -3.30
N LEU A 24 15.31 -0.61 -1.98
CA LEU A 24 16.44 -1.20 -1.28
C LEU A 24 16.44 -2.73 -1.39
N ALA A 25 15.28 -3.36 -1.22
CA ALA A 25 15.13 -4.81 -1.37
C ALA A 25 15.51 -5.28 -2.77
N SER A 26 15.21 -4.49 -3.80
CA SER A 26 15.54 -4.83 -5.18
C SER A 26 17.03 -4.88 -5.48
N ARG A 27 17.86 -4.29 -4.61
CA ARG A 27 19.33 -4.37 -4.74
C ARG A 27 19.87 -5.77 -4.42
N TRP A 28 19.15 -6.52 -3.59
CA TRP A 28 19.60 -7.81 -3.07
C TRP A 28 18.89 -8.97 -3.76
N ILE A 29 17.67 -8.75 -4.21
CA ILE A 29 16.83 -9.79 -4.79
C ILE A 29 16.15 -9.22 -6.03
N ASP A 30 16.43 -9.78 -7.19
CA ASP A 30 15.71 -9.43 -8.42
C ASP A 30 14.26 -9.84 -8.31
N PHE A 31 13.37 -8.96 -8.75
CA PHE A 31 11.94 -9.22 -8.81
C PHE A 31 11.62 -9.99 -10.10
N ASP A 32 12.07 -11.21 -10.13
CA ASP A 32 11.91 -12.11 -11.27
C ASP A 32 11.41 -13.47 -10.77
N GLN A 33 10.70 -14.17 -11.64
CA GLN A 33 10.03 -15.41 -11.30
C GLN A 33 10.90 -16.46 -10.59
N PRO A 34 12.17 -16.69 -10.99
CA PRO A 34 13.02 -17.63 -10.28
C PRO A 34 13.23 -17.33 -8.80
N ASN A 35 13.02 -16.09 -8.39
CA ASN A 35 13.23 -15.64 -7.01
C ASN A 35 11.94 -15.57 -6.19
N TYR A 36 10.78 -15.95 -6.74
CA TYR A 36 9.51 -15.82 -6.04
C TYR A 36 9.39 -16.72 -4.80
N ASP A 37 10.14 -17.79 -4.74
CA ASP A 37 10.18 -18.69 -3.59
C ASP A 37 11.24 -18.28 -2.55
N CYS A 38 11.94 -17.18 -2.78
CA CYS A 38 12.96 -16.70 -1.88
C CYS A 38 12.34 -16.23 -0.56
N TYR A 39 12.84 -16.76 0.54
CA TYR A 39 12.46 -16.29 1.88
C TYR A 39 13.50 -15.29 2.40
N SER A 40 13.02 -14.18 2.89
CA SER A 40 13.86 -13.15 3.49
C SER A 40 13.12 -12.47 4.65
N ILE A 41 13.81 -12.27 5.77
CA ILE A 41 13.26 -11.54 6.92
C ILE A 41 12.90 -10.11 6.49
N GLU A 42 13.73 -9.48 5.66
CA GLU A 42 13.46 -8.12 5.20
C GLU A 42 12.22 -8.05 4.30
N LEU A 43 12.01 -9.05 3.44
CA LEU A 43 10.78 -9.13 2.64
C LEU A 43 9.56 -9.36 3.52
N ALA A 44 9.67 -10.20 4.54
CA ALA A 44 8.58 -10.42 5.49
C ALA A 44 8.24 -9.13 6.25
N ARG A 45 9.25 -8.39 6.71
CA ARG A 45 9.04 -7.10 7.37
C ARG A 45 8.38 -6.08 6.45
N LEU A 46 8.81 -6.00 5.20
CA LEU A 46 8.25 -5.10 4.22
C LEU A 46 6.78 -5.45 3.95
N LEU A 47 6.47 -6.73 3.79
CA LEU A 47 5.10 -7.19 3.60
C LEU A 47 4.21 -6.82 4.79
N MET A 48 4.69 -7.05 6.01
CA MET A 48 3.95 -6.70 7.22
C MET A 48 3.71 -5.18 7.32
N SER A 49 4.73 -4.38 7.02
CA SER A 49 4.62 -2.92 7.04
C SER A 49 3.63 -2.42 6.00
N CYS A 50 3.67 -2.95 4.78
CA CYS A 50 2.73 -2.60 3.72
C CYS A 50 1.30 -3.00 4.08
N SER A 51 1.12 -4.18 4.66
CA SER A 51 -0.20 -4.68 5.07
C SER A 51 -0.81 -3.82 6.17
N ALA A 52 -0.01 -3.43 7.15
CA ALA A 52 -0.44 -2.52 8.21
C ALA A 52 -0.86 -1.16 7.65
N GLU A 53 -0.09 -0.63 6.72
CA GLU A 53 -0.40 0.67 6.10
C GLU A 53 -1.67 0.61 5.27
N VAL A 54 -1.90 -0.48 4.54
CA VAL A 54 -3.16 -0.68 3.79
C VAL A 54 -4.35 -0.62 4.74
N ASP A 55 -4.28 -1.28 5.88
CA ASP A 55 -5.35 -1.25 6.89
C ASP A 55 -5.57 0.16 7.44
N VAL A 56 -4.49 0.85 7.77
CA VAL A 56 -4.55 2.22 8.31
C VAL A 56 -5.15 3.21 7.30
N ILE A 57 -4.88 3.04 6.00
CA ILE A 57 -5.43 3.90 4.95
C ILE A 57 -6.88 3.52 4.65
N ALA A 58 -7.19 2.23 4.63
CA ALA A 58 -8.53 1.74 4.29
C ALA A 58 -9.59 2.18 5.30
N LYS A 59 -9.28 2.23 6.60
CA LYS A 59 -10.22 2.63 7.64
C LYS A 59 -10.82 4.02 7.43
N PRO A 60 -10.01 5.10 7.25
CA PRO A 60 -10.56 6.43 6.98
C PRO A 60 -11.38 6.49 5.70
N ILE A 61 -11.00 5.75 4.65
CA ILE A 61 -11.75 5.69 3.40
C ILE A 61 -13.13 5.09 3.66
N CYS A 62 -13.19 3.98 4.39
CA CYS A 62 -14.45 3.33 4.73
C CYS A 62 -15.35 4.24 5.56
N ARG A 63 -14.80 4.97 6.53
CA ARG A 63 -15.58 5.92 7.35
C ARG A 63 -16.15 7.04 6.50
N LYS A 64 -15.42 7.52 5.50
CA LYS A 64 -15.87 8.60 4.64
C LYS A 64 -16.97 8.15 3.68
N VAL A 65 -16.81 6.94 3.12
CA VAL A 65 -17.69 6.39 2.09
C VAL A 65 -18.96 5.80 2.69
N ALA A 66 -18.85 5.09 3.80
CA ALA A 66 -19.96 4.43 4.47
C ALA A 66 -19.84 4.58 6.00
N PRO A 67 -20.20 5.78 6.55
CA PRO A 67 -20.01 6.05 7.99
C PRO A 67 -20.77 5.10 8.90
N SER A 68 -21.87 4.52 8.42
CA SER A 68 -22.70 3.59 9.19
C SER A 68 -22.24 2.14 9.09
N ALA A 69 -21.32 1.82 8.17
CA ALA A 69 -20.82 0.46 8.03
C ALA A 69 -19.77 0.16 9.11
N ARG A 70 -19.84 -1.04 9.66
CA ARG A 70 -18.84 -1.56 10.59
C ARG A 70 -17.79 -2.32 9.81
N ALA A 71 -16.68 -1.66 9.52
CA ALA A 71 -15.54 -2.27 8.85
C ALA A 71 -14.50 -2.63 9.91
N ALA A 72 -14.56 -3.85 10.43
CA ALA A 72 -13.70 -4.31 11.51
C ALA A 72 -12.50 -5.12 11.04
N SER A 73 -12.50 -5.59 9.79
CA SER A 73 -11.42 -6.39 9.20
C SER A 73 -11.06 -5.86 7.83
N ILE A 74 -9.91 -6.30 7.31
CA ILE A 74 -9.49 -5.91 5.96
C ILE A 74 -10.48 -6.39 4.89
N ASN A 75 -11.10 -7.55 5.09
CA ASN A 75 -12.13 -8.03 4.17
C ASN A 75 -13.38 -7.15 4.18
N SER A 76 -13.80 -6.68 5.35
CA SER A 76 -14.91 -5.74 5.49
C SER A 76 -14.58 -4.41 4.82
N ASP A 77 -13.38 -3.89 5.04
CA ASP A 77 -12.89 -2.66 4.42
C ASP A 77 -12.90 -2.78 2.89
N ARG A 78 -12.38 -3.89 2.38
CA ARG A 78 -12.36 -4.19 0.96
C ARG A 78 -13.77 -4.17 0.37
N ASN A 79 -14.70 -4.84 1.02
CA ASN A 79 -16.09 -4.92 0.54
C ASN A 79 -16.72 -3.52 0.44
N VAL A 80 -16.52 -2.67 1.45
CA VAL A 80 -17.04 -1.31 1.46
C VAL A 80 -16.43 -0.49 0.31
N ILE A 81 -15.12 -0.55 0.14
CA ILE A 81 -14.41 0.22 -0.90
C ILE A 81 -14.80 -0.26 -2.29
N VAL A 82 -14.86 -1.56 -2.53
CA VAL A 82 -15.22 -2.13 -3.83
C VAL A 82 -16.67 -1.85 -4.18
N ASN A 83 -17.57 -1.82 -3.20
CA ASN A 83 -18.97 -1.44 -3.45
C ASN A 83 -19.10 -0.01 -3.94
N GLU A 84 -18.29 0.92 -3.39
CA GLU A 84 -18.31 2.33 -3.81
C GLU A 84 -17.54 2.55 -5.12
N TYR A 85 -16.43 1.82 -5.30
CA TYR A 85 -15.56 1.93 -6.47
C TYR A 85 -15.40 0.56 -7.15
N PRO A 86 -16.43 0.07 -7.89
CA PRO A 86 -16.41 -1.30 -8.44
C PRO A 86 -15.28 -1.55 -9.43
N ARG A 87 -14.76 -0.49 -10.07
CA ARG A 87 -13.68 -0.62 -11.07
C ARG A 87 -12.28 -0.55 -10.47
N LEU A 88 -12.18 -0.26 -9.17
CA LEU A 88 -10.87 -0.11 -8.53
C LEU A 88 -10.00 -1.38 -8.66
N PRO A 89 -10.53 -2.61 -8.47
CA PRO A 89 -9.72 -3.81 -8.62
C PRO A 89 -9.17 -4.04 -10.02
N ASP A 90 -9.79 -3.43 -11.05
CA ASP A 90 -9.40 -3.61 -12.44
C ASP A 90 -8.34 -2.60 -12.89
N ASN A 91 -7.98 -1.65 -12.02
CA ASN A 91 -6.95 -0.67 -12.34
C ASN A 91 -5.58 -1.34 -12.36
N GLU A 92 -4.81 -1.02 -13.40
CA GLU A 92 -3.43 -1.50 -13.51
C GLU A 92 -2.49 -0.53 -12.80
N VAL A 93 -1.48 -1.10 -12.15
CA VAL A 93 -0.42 -0.34 -11.50
C VAL A 93 0.88 -0.60 -12.26
N TYR A 94 1.56 0.48 -12.67
CA TYR A 94 2.82 0.39 -13.36
C TYR A 94 3.98 0.63 -12.41
N LEU A 95 4.89 -0.31 -12.36
CA LEU A 95 6.12 -0.20 -11.57
C LEU A 95 7.30 -0.04 -12.54
N PHE A 96 7.40 1.14 -13.13
CA PHE A 96 8.36 1.43 -14.20
C PHE A 96 9.80 1.08 -13.82
N ARG A 97 10.18 1.37 -12.60
CA ARG A 97 11.54 1.12 -12.12
C ARG A 97 11.91 -0.37 -12.20
N PHE A 98 10.93 -1.24 -12.04
CA PHE A 98 11.15 -2.70 -12.02
C PHE A 98 10.68 -3.38 -13.30
N GLY A 99 10.14 -2.63 -14.25
CA GLY A 99 9.58 -3.21 -15.47
C GLY A 99 8.37 -4.10 -15.23
N LEU A 100 7.62 -3.83 -14.16
CA LEU A 100 6.46 -4.62 -13.76
C LEU A 100 5.17 -3.83 -14.02
N THR A 101 4.12 -4.56 -14.32
CA THR A 101 2.76 -4.01 -14.46
C THR A 101 1.80 -4.71 -13.52
#